data_4bedfcbc1bfa9caa8cde53af3e0284c1
#
_entry.id   4bedfcbc1bfa9caa8cde53af3e0284c1
#
_cell.length_a   1.000
_cell.length_b   1.000
_cell.length_c   1.000
_cell.angle_alpha   90.00
_cell.angle_beta   90.00
_cell.angle_gamma   90.00
#
_symmetry.space_group_name_H-M   'P 1'
#
loop_
_entity.id
_entity.type
_entity.pdbx_description
1 polymer ?
#
loop_
_entity_poly.entity_id
_entity_poly.type
_entity_poly.pdbx_seq_one_letter_code
_entity_poly.pdbx_strand_id
1 'polypeptide(L)'
;GEIMRAIYLLLYLLFSQITWANERDLMLLGTYENQDVQGWVMSEKLDGVRGYWDGKTLFSRQGLPLPAPAYFTAQFPPFSIDGELFSERNQFEEIASITKSFKGDNWTKLTLYVFDVPNASGNLFERLQILEDYLKNNPTSYIKIIPQIPIQDKTHLFNYLHEVEAKKGEGVVLRNPNAPYERKRS
;
A
#
# COMPACT_ATOMS: atom_id res chain seq x y z
N GLY A 1 16.41 -28.69 -36.54
CA GLY A 1 15.46 -29.28 -35.61
C GLY A 1 15.86 -29.18 -34.15
N GLU A 2 16.90 -29.84 -33.68
CA GLU A 2 17.26 -29.89 -32.26
C GLU A 2 17.88 -28.58 -31.73
N ILE A 3 18.70 -27.91 -32.53
CA ILE A 3 19.32 -26.64 -32.15
C ILE A 3 18.29 -25.54 -32.01
N MET A 4 17.28 -25.49 -32.84
CA MET A 4 16.17 -24.54 -32.76
C MET A 4 15.33 -24.78 -31.49
N ARG A 5 15.07 -26.07 -31.16
CA ARG A 5 14.35 -26.41 -29.89
C ARG A 5 15.14 -26.02 -28.65
N ALA A 6 16.45 -26.18 -28.66
CA ALA A 6 17.32 -25.78 -27.57
C ALA A 6 17.34 -24.24 -27.38
N ILE A 7 17.35 -23.49 -28.50
CA ILE A 7 17.29 -22.01 -28.45
C ILE A 7 15.95 -21.54 -27.92
N TYR A 8 14.81 -22.14 -28.33
CA TYR A 8 13.50 -21.80 -27.79
C TYR A 8 13.35 -22.15 -26.31
N LEU A 9 13.91 -23.27 -25.85
CA LEU A 9 13.93 -23.63 -24.43
C LEU A 9 14.79 -22.66 -23.61
N LEU A 10 15.94 -22.23 -24.12
CA LEU A 10 16.81 -21.27 -23.45
C LEU A 10 16.18 -19.89 -23.38
N LEU A 11 15.51 -19.44 -24.43
CA LEU A 11 14.75 -18.18 -24.45
C LEU A 11 13.54 -18.24 -23.52
N TYR A 12 12.85 -19.38 -23.43
CA TYR A 12 11.72 -19.55 -22.51
C TYR A 12 12.18 -19.54 -21.04
N LEU A 13 13.33 -20.16 -20.75
CA LEU A 13 13.94 -20.14 -19.41
C LEU A 13 14.46 -18.75 -19.03
N LEU A 14 15.00 -17.99 -19.98
CA LEU A 14 15.42 -16.59 -19.75
C LEU A 14 14.22 -15.67 -19.53
N PHE A 15 13.12 -15.86 -20.29
CA PHE A 15 11.88 -15.09 -20.09
C PHE A 15 11.19 -15.43 -18.76
N SER A 16 11.20 -16.70 -18.35
CA SER A 16 10.62 -17.09 -17.05
C SER A 16 11.40 -16.56 -15.86
N GLN A 17 12.71 -16.35 -16.02
CA GLN A 17 13.54 -15.79 -14.94
C GLN A 17 13.40 -14.27 -14.79
N ILE A 18 13.09 -13.55 -15.87
CA ILE A 18 12.90 -12.09 -15.86
C ILE A 18 11.59 -11.69 -15.15
N THR A 19 10.56 -12.54 -15.20
CA THR A 19 9.26 -12.25 -14.53
C THR A 19 9.29 -12.44 -13.01
N TRP A 20 10.23 -13.21 -12.47
CA TRP A 20 10.34 -13.45 -11.01
C TRP A 20 11.17 -12.41 -10.27
N ALA A 21 11.99 -11.63 -10.94
CA ALA A 21 12.91 -10.67 -10.33
C ALA A 21 12.25 -9.31 -9.98
N ASN A 22 11.05 -9.03 -10.48
CA ASN A 22 10.40 -7.73 -10.37
C ASN A 22 9.15 -7.70 -9.48
N GLU A 23 8.67 -8.84 -9.00
CA GLU A 23 7.51 -8.89 -8.12
C GLU A 23 7.95 -8.73 -6.66
N ARG A 24 7.50 -7.66 -6.00
CA ARG A 24 7.77 -7.46 -4.58
C ARG A 24 6.78 -8.25 -3.74
N ASP A 25 7.31 -8.94 -2.74
CA ASP A 25 6.48 -9.61 -1.73
C ASP A 25 5.84 -8.55 -0.82
N LEU A 26 4.66 -8.11 -1.18
CA LEU A 26 3.87 -7.18 -0.38
C LEU A 26 2.79 -7.91 0.39
N MET A 27 2.39 -7.33 1.52
CA MET A 27 1.23 -7.81 2.27
C MET A 27 -0.03 -7.60 1.45
N LEU A 28 -0.82 -8.66 1.28
CA LEU A 28 -2.10 -8.64 0.58
C LEU A 28 -3.24 -8.97 1.55
N LEU A 29 -4.40 -8.35 1.30
CA LEU A 29 -5.59 -8.60 2.11
C LEU A 29 -6.21 -9.95 1.80
N GLY A 30 -6.64 -10.66 2.85
CA GLY A 30 -7.54 -11.80 2.77
C GLY A 30 -9.00 -11.36 2.76
N THR A 31 -9.90 -12.33 2.93
CA THR A 31 -11.35 -12.08 3.04
C THR A 31 -11.81 -12.27 4.48
N TYR A 32 -12.71 -11.40 4.94
CA TYR A 32 -13.36 -11.56 6.24
C TYR A 32 -14.35 -12.73 6.18
N GLU A 33 -14.12 -13.75 7.01
CA GLU A 33 -14.94 -14.95 7.10
C GLU A 33 -15.58 -15.10 8.48
N ASN A 34 -16.01 -13.98 9.06
CA ASN A 34 -16.68 -13.94 10.37
C ASN A 34 -15.80 -14.39 11.56
N GLN A 35 -14.48 -14.27 11.43
CA GLN A 35 -13.54 -14.56 12.51
C GLN A 35 -13.67 -13.55 13.66
N ASP A 36 -13.20 -13.94 14.84
CA ASP A 36 -13.15 -13.06 16.00
C ASP A 36 -12.12 -11.94 15.75
N VAL A 37 -12.60 -10.71 15.76
CA VAL A 37 -11.79 -9.49 15.52
C VAL A 37 -11.66 -8.61 16.76
N GLN A 38 -12.01 -9.12 17.93
CA GLN A 38 -11.84 -8.37 19.18
C GLN A 38 -10.37 -8.03 19.41
N GLY A 39 -10.09 -6.78 19.73
CA GLY A 39 -8.72 -6.28 19.88
C GLY A 39 -8.01 -5.96 18.56
N TRP A 40 -8.68 -6.17 17.43
CA TRP A 40 -8.18 -5.75 16.13
C TRP A 40 -8.46 -4.27 15.87
N VAL A 41 -7.88 -3.76 14.80
CA VAL A 41 -8.12 -2.40 14.32
C VAL A 41 -8.83 -2.44 12.97
N MET A 42 -9.58 -1.38 12.69
CA MET A 42 -10.25 -1.16 11.42
C MET A 42 -9.81 0.17 10.82
N SER A 43 -9.78 0.23 9.50
CA SER A 43 -9.50 1.43 8.73
C SER A 43 -10.29 1.42 7.43
N GLU A 44 -10.47 2.58 6.82
CA GLU A 44 -11.10 2.66 5.51
C GLU A 44 -10.21 2.00 4.45
N LYS A 45 -10.81 1.16 3.60
CA LYS A 45 -10.15 0.62 2.41
C LYS A 45 -10.22 1.65 1.31
N LEU A 46 -9.10 2.29 1.01
CA LEU A 46 -9.01 3.31 -0.02
C LEU A 46 -8.90 2.67 -1.42
N ASP A 47 -9.72 3.12 -2.34
CA ASP A 47 -9.70 2.66 -3.73
C ASP A 47 -8.78 3.55 -4.58
N GLY A 48 -7.49 3.31 -4.45
CA GLY A 48 -6.43 4.00 -5.15
C GLY A 48 -5.43 3.04 -5.77
N VAL A 49 -4.16 3.43 -5.78
CA VAL A 49 -3.05 2.64 -6.33
C VAL A 49 -2.04 2.37 -5.23
N ARG A 50 -1.69 1.09 -5.04
CA ARG A 50 -0.66 0.69 -4.08
C ARG A 50 0.64 1.42 -4.36
N GLY A 51 1.22 2.02 -3.32
CA GLY A 51 2.53 2.65 -3.36
C GLY A 51 3.44 2.13 -2.26
N TYR A 52 4.49 1.42 -2.63
CA TYR A 52 5.52 0.95 -1.71
C TYR A 52 6.79 1.79 -1.87
N TRP A 53 7.19 2.47 -0.81
CA TRP A 53 8.42 3.24 -0.76
C TRP A 53 9.51 2.43 -0.04
N ASP A 54 10.66 2.24 -0.68
CA ASP A 54 11.75 1.43 -0.14
C ASP A 54 12.83 2.24 0.61
N GLY A 55 12.60 3.53 0.81
CA GLY A 55 13.55 4.49 1.34
C GLY A 55 14.22 5.35 0.27
N LYS A 56 14.01 5.05 -1.01
CA LYS A 56 14.60 5.77 -2.16
C LYS A 56 13.67 5.91 -3.35
N THR A 57 12.87 4.89 -3.64
CA THR A 57 12.03 4.81 -4.83
C THR A 57 10.63 4.31 -4.47
N LEU A 58 9.63 4.87 -5.14
CA LEU A 58 8.24 4.46 -5.01
C LEU A 58 7.91 3.42 -6.07
N PHE A 59 7.37 2.27 -5.63
CA PHE A 59 7.03 1.13 -6.49
C PHE A 59 5.55 0.80 -6.46
N SER A 60 5.07 0.27 -7.58
CA SER A 60 3.74 -0.33 -7.67
C SER A 60 3.68 -1.67 -6.95
N ARG A 61 2.46 -2.23 -6.85
CA ARG A 61 2.23 -3.59 -6.33
C ARG A 61 3.04 -4.66 -7.07
N GLN A 62 3.25 -4.50 -8.38
CA GLN A 62 4.03 -5.40 -9.22
C GLN A 62 5.55 -5.19 -9.10
N GLY A 63 6.00 -4.24 -8.31
CA GLY A 63 7.42 -3.92 -8.15
C GLY A 63 8.00 -3.06 -9.26
N LEU A 64 7.15 -2.40 -10.04
CA LEU A 64 7.59 -1.45 -11.08
C LEU A 64 7.75 -0.05 -10.46
N PRO A 65 8.83 0.68 -10.79
CA PRO A 65 8.98 2.06 -10.36
C PRO A 65 7.81 2.93 -10.86
N LEU A 66 7.23 3.72 -9.96
CA LEU A 66 6.21 4.70 -10.31
C LEU A 66 6.90 6.03 -10.69
N PRO A 67 6.39 6.76 -11.69
CA PRO A 67 6.99 8.00 -12.17
C PRO A 67 6.68 9.21 -11.26
N ALA A 68 6.88 9.04 -9.95
CA ALA A 68 6.66 10.11 -8.99
C ALA A 68 7.66 11.25 -9.20
N PRO A 69 7.20 12.49 -9.32
CA PRO A 69 8.09 13.62 -9.46
C PRO A 69 8.88 13.88 -8.16
N ALA A 70 10.05 14.48 -8.29
CA ALA A 70 10.94 14.71 -7.16
C ALA A 70 10.28 15.50 -6.02
N TYR A 71 9.42 16.47 -6.33
CA TYR A 71 8.72 17.25 -5.31
C TYR A 71 7.79 16.40 -4.45
N PHE A 72 7.23 15.33 -5.00
CA PHE A 72 6.31 14.45 -4.27
C PHE A 72 7.04 13.67 -3.17
N THR A 73 8.20 13.12 -3.47
CA THR A 73 8.99 12.27 -2.57
C THR A 73 10.07 12.99 -1.78
N ALA A 74 10.22 14.31 -1.94
CA ALA A 74 11.31 15.08 -1.35
C ALA A 74 11.46 14.94 0.16
N GLN A 75 10.35 14.77 0.90
CA GLN A 75 10.34 14.62 2.35
C GLN A 75 10.03 13.18 2.80
N PHE A 76 10.05 12.23 1.89
CA PHE A 76 9.81 10.85 2.24
C PHE A 76 10.96 10.29 3.10
N PRO A 77 10.66 9.34 4.00
CA PRO A 77 11.65 8.87 4.98
C PRO A 77 12.74 7.99 4.36
N PRO A 78 13.90 7.84 5.05
CA PRO A 78 14.95 6.93 4.62
C PRO A 78 14.66 5.45 4.93
N PHE A 79 13.43 5.11 5.28
CA PHE A 79 12.97 3.76 5.58
C PHE A 79 11.72 3.41 4.78
N SER A 80 11.41 2.11 4.69
CA SER A 80 10.26 1.64 3.93
C SER A 80 8.93 2.03 4.57
N ILE A 81 7.99 2.48 3.73
CA ILE A 81 6.60 2.69 4.09
C ILE A 81 5.70 2.08 3.01
N ASP A 82 4.57 1.55 3.42
CA ASP A 82 3.59 0.91 2.54
C ASP A 82 2.24 1.61 2.67
N GLY A 83 1.63 1.92 1.54
CA GLY A 83 0.40 2.68 1.53
C GLY A 83 -0.36 2.64 0.23
N GLU A 84 -1.35 3.51 0.15
CA GLU A 84 -2.22 3.69 -1.00
C GLU A 84 -2.10 5.11 -1.51
N LEU A 85 -1.76 5.27 -2.78
CA LEU A 85 -1.83 6.56 -3.48
C LEU A 85 -3.31 6.86 -3.76
N PHE A 86 -3.78 7.96 -3.23
CA PHE A 86 -5.21 8.29 -3.21
C PHE A 86 -5.42 9.81 -3.26
N SER A 87 -6.50 10.23 -3.87
CA SER A 87 -6.96 11.63 -3.85
C SER A 87 -8.25 11.75 -3.05
N GLU A 88 -9.33 11.24 -3.59
CA GLU A 88 -10.65 11.23 -2.98
C GLU A 88 -11.47 10.04 -3.49
N ARG A 89 -12.60 9.77 -2.84
CA ARG A 89 -13.48 8.65 -3.20
C ARG A 89 -14.01 8.80 -4.64
N ASN A 90 -14.23 7.67 -5.31
CA ASN A 90 -14.70 7.57 -6.69
C ASN A 90 -13.77 8.19 -7.75
N GLN A 91 -12.48 8.30 -7.48
CA GLN A 91 -11.47 8.85 -8.41
C GLN A 91 -10.41 7.83 -8.84
N PHE A 92 -10.70 6.53 -8.75
CA PHE A 92 -9.75 5.48 -9.11
C PHE A 92 -9.17 5.65 -10.51
N GLU A 93 -10.00 5.93 -11.52
CA GLU A 93 -9.57 6.11 -12.90
C GLU A 93 -8.57 7.27 -13.06
N GLU A 94 -8.85 8.40 -12.41
CA GLU A 94 -7.95 9.54 -12.41
C GLU A 94 -6.65 9.22 -11.68
N ILE A 95 -6.71 8.59 -10.51
CA ILE A 95 -5.54 8.18 -9.73
C ILE A 95 -4.66 7.23 -10.54
N ALA A 96 -5.26 6.22 -11.16
CA ALA A 96 -4.55 5.27 -12.01
C ALA A 96 -3.87 5.97 -13.20
N SER A 97 -4.55 6.93 -13.83
CA SER A 97 -4.01 7.71 -14.93
C SER A 97 -2.78 8.54 -14.50
N ILE A 98 -2.86 9.22 -13.34
CA ILE A 98 -1.77 10.03 -12.80
C ILE A 98 -0.54 9.16 -12.55
N THR A 99 -0.72 8.01 -11.92
CA THR A 99 0.40 7.12 -11.53
C THR A 99 1.09 6.45 -12.72
N LYS A 100 0.48 6.42 -13.89
CA LYS A 100 1.04 5.87 -15.14
C LYS A 100 1.69 6.93 -16.02
N SER A 101 1.43 8.21 -15.78
CA SER A 101 1.92 9.30 -16.65
C SER A 101 3.35 9.66 -16.31
N PHE A 102 4.26 9.56 -17.29
CA PHE A 102 5.64 10.00 -17.16
C PHE A 102 5.81 11.53 -17.18
N LYS A 103 4.76 12.28 -17.45
CA LYS A 103 4.79 13.74 -17.43
C LYS A 103 4.88 14.32 -16.01
N GLY A 104 4.55 13.52 -15.00
CA GLY A 104 4.52 13.95 -13.60
C GLY A 104 3.40 14.94 -13.28
N ASP A 105 2.45 15.11 -14.19
CA ASP A 105 1.32 16.02 -14.01
C ASP A 105 0.33 15.48 -12.99
N ASN A 106 -0.26 16.37 -12.22
CA ASN A 106 -1.33 16.08 -11.28
C ASN A 106 -0.96 15.23 -10.04
N TRP A 107 0.30 14.91 -9.83
CA TRP A 107 0.74 14.27 -8.59
C TRP A 107 0.46 15.11 -7.35
N THR A 108 0.29 16.41 -7.49
CA THR A 108 -0.17 17.31 -6.42
C THR A 108 -1.55 16.96 -5.89
N LYS A 109 -2.36 16.23 -6.66
CA LYS A 109 -3.68 15.71 -6.23
C LYS A 109 -3.58 14.48 -5.36
N LEU A 110 -2.42 13.80 -5.34
CA LEU A 110 -2.23 12.53 -4.64
C LEU A 110 -1.59 12.73 -3.27
N THR A 111 -1.91 11.83 -2.36
CA THR A 111 -1.24 11.64 -1.08
C THR A 111 -1.00 10.13 -0.92
N LEU A 112 0.15 9.75 -0.39
CA LEU A 112 0.41 8.38 0.03
C LEU A 112 -0.18 8.20 1.43
N TYR A 113 -1.27 7.44 1.52
CA TYR A 113 -1.92 7.07 2.78
C TYR A 113 -1.28 5.79 3.29
N VAL A 114 -0.46 5.93 4.31
CA VAL A 114 0.37 4.85 4.83
C VAL A 114 -0.41 4.01 5.84
N PHE A 115 -0.35 2.70 5.70
CA PHE A 115 -0.94 1.73 6.62
C PHE A 115 0.09 0.86 7.35
N ASP A 116 1.38 0.89 6.95
CA ASP A 116 2.44 0.19 7.67
C ASP A 116 3.84 0.75 7.40
N VAL A 117 4.74 0.44 8.32
CA VAL A 117 6.18 0.69 8.23
C VAL A 117 6.88 -0.68 8.31
N PRO A 118 7.04 -1.38 7.18
CA PRO A 118 7.31 -2.82 7.12
C PRO A 118 8.55 -3.31 7.87
N ASN A 119 9.61 -2.51 7.92
CA ASN A 119 10.88 -2.91 8.50
C ASN A 119 11.08 -2.40 9.94
N ALA A 120 10.12 -1.66 10.48
CA ALA A 120 10.17 -1.20 11.86
C ALA A 120 9.83 -2.34 12.84
N SER A 121 10.35 -2.23 14.05
CA SER A 121 10.10 -3.21 15.12
C SER A 121 8.80 -2.92 15.85
N GLY A 122 8.27 -3.94 16.53
CA GLY A 122 7.10 -3.81 17.38
C GLY A 122 5.78 -4.11 16.67
N ASN A 123 4.68 -3.80 17.36
CA ASN A 123 3.34 -3.96 16.80
C ASN A 123 3.02 -2.85 15.78
N LEU A 124 1.83 -2.90 15.18
CA LEU A 124 1.41 -1.93 14.18
C LEU A 124 1.51 -0.48 14.69
N PHE A 125 1.05 -0.21 15.90
CA PHE A 125 1.08 1.15 16.48
C PHE A 125 2.51 1.65 16.68
N GLU A 126 3.40 0.79 17.16
CA GLU A 126 4.81 1.11 17.35
C GLU A 126 5.50 1.36 16.00
N ARG A 127 5.19 0.56 14.98
CA ARG A 127 5.71 0.77 13.64
C ARG A 127 5.23 2.08 13.02
N LEU A 128 3.96 2.39 13.12
CA LEU A 128 3.40 3.65 12.61
C LEU A 128 3.92 4.87 13.38
N GLN A 129 4.21 4.73 14.67
CA GLN A 129 4.77 5.81 15.49
C GLN A 129 6.13 6.28 14.97
N ILE A 130 6.94 5.38 14.43
CA ILE A 130 8.23 5.73 13.80
C ILE A 130 8.02 6.74 12.65
N LEU A 131 7.01 6.51 11.82
CA LEU A 131 6.68 7.43 10.73
C LEU A 131 6.11 8.75 11.27
N GLU A 132 5.24 8.69 12.27
CA GLU A 132 4.66 9.87 12.87
C GLU A 132 5.74 10.79 13.45
N ASP A 133 6.71 10.23 14.17
CA ASP A 133 7.85 10.96 14.73
C ASP A 133 8.72 11.57 13.63
N TYR A 134 8.98 10.84 12.55
CA TYR A 134 9.71 11.36 11.39
C TYR A 134 9.01 12.57 10.78
N LEU A 135 7.70 12.49 10.57
CA LEU A 135 6.91 13.55 9.93
C LEU A 135 6.82 14.83 10.78
N LYS A 136 7.01 14.76 12.09
CA LYS A 136 7.09 15.96 12.93
C LYS A 136 8.26 16.87 12.56
N ASN A 137 9.38 16.29 12.14
CA ASN A 137 10.59 17.02 11.73
C ASN A 137 10.71 17.16 10.20
N ASN A 138 9.92 16.43 9.45
CA ASN A 138 9.93 16.41 7.98
C ASN A 138 8.49 16.50 7.46
N PRO A 139 7.80 17.61 7.71
CA PRO A 139 6.39 17.73 7.35
C PRO A 139 6.22 17.74 5.83
N THR A 140 5.19 17.04 5.37
CA THR A 140 4.79 16.99 3.97
C THR A 140 3.29 16.78 3.86
N SER A 141 2.66 17.38 2.85
CA SER A 141 1.27 17.11 2.51
C SER A 141 1.08 15.81 1.74
N TYR A 142 2.17 15.17 1.28
CA TYR A 142 2.12 13.99 0.43
C TYR A 142 2.17 12.66 1.17
N ILE A 143 2.29 12.69 2.49
CA ILE A 143 2.16 11.51 3.35
C ILE A 143 1.13 11.78 4.44
N LYS A 144 0.21 10.84 4.62
CA LYS A 144 -0.70 10.77 5.77
C LYS A 144 -0.75 9.33 6.26
N ILE A 145 -0.93 9.15 7.56
CA ILE A 145 -1.13 7.83 8.15
C ILE A 145 -2.63 7.55 8.19
N ILE A 146 -3.06 6.42 7.64
CA ILE A 146 -4.47 6.01 7.71
C ILE A 146 -4.84 5.78 9.18
N PRO A 147 -5.90 6.42 9.70
CA PRO A 147 -6.36 6.18 11.05
C PRO A 147 -6.68 4.70 11.28
N GLN A 148 -6.12 4.13 12.34
CA GLN A 148 -6.36 2.75 12.78
C GLN A 148 -7.26 2.80 14.02
N ILE A 149 -8.49 2.33 13.88
CA ILE A 149 -9.54 2.44 14.89
C ILE A 149 -9.67 1.11 15.63
N PRO A 150 -9.39 1.05 16.94
CA PRO A 150 -9.62 -0.18 17.71
C PRO A 150 -11.08 -0.60 17.67
N ILE A 151 -11.33 -1.87 17.35
CA ILE A 151 -12.66 -2.45 17.26
C ILE A 151 -13.14 -2.79 18.68
N GLN A 152 -14.26 -2.21 19.10
CA GLN A 152 -14.87 -2.47 20.41
C GLN A 152 -15.68 -3.77 20.40
N ASP A 153 -16.51 -3.95 19.37
CA ASP A 153 -17.38 -5.10 19.14
C ASP A 153 -17.85 -5.16 17.70
N LYS A 154 -18.64 -6.17 17.34
CA LYS A 154 -19.19 -6.31 15.99
C LYS A 154 -20.11 -5.15 15.60
N THR A 155 -20.88 -4.61 16.53
CA THR A 155 -21.76 -3.47 16.27
C THR A 155 -20.95 -2.24 15.88
N HIS A 156 -19.87 -1.98 16.60
CA HIS A 156 -18.93 -0.89 16.27
C HIS A 156 -18.34 -1.07 14.87
N LEU A 157 -17.90 -2.29 14.53
CA LEU A 157 -17.37 -2.61 13.19
C LEU A 157 -18.40 -2.34 12.09
N PHE A 158 -19.62 -2.88 12.24
CA PHE A 158 -20.65 -2.71 11.21
C PHE A 158 -21.15 -1.28 11.09
N ASN A 159 -21.24 -0.54 12.19
CA ASN A 159 -21.58 0.87 12.14
C ASN A 159 -20.52 1.67 11.38
N TYR A 160 -19.24 1.40 11.62
CA TYR A 160 -18.14 2.05 10.88
C TYR A 160 -18.18 1.70 9.39
N LEU A 161 -18.42 0.43 9.04
CA LEU A 161 -18.59 0.00 7.65
C LEU A 161 -19.74 0.76 6.97
N HIS A 162 -20.89 0.89 7.62
CA HIS A 162 -22.03 1.64 7.11
C HIS A 162 -21.70 3.13 6.90
N GLU A 163 -20.95 3.75 7.81
CA GLU A 163 -20.50 5.13 7.65
C GLU A 163 -19.60 5.31 6.42
N VAL A 164 -18.65 4.39 6.24
CA VAL A 164 -17.74 4.41 5.08
C VAL A 164 -18.53 4.25 3.78
N GLU A 165 -19.46 3.29 3.72
CA GLU A 165 -20.32 3.06 2.54
C GLU A 165 -21.24 4.25 2.26
N ALA A 166 -21.82 4.87 3.29
CA ALA A 166 -22.65 6.06 3.14
C ALA A 166 -21.91 7.24 2.54
N LYS A 167 -20.61 7.33 2.78
CA LYS A 167 -19.70 8.32 2.17
C LYS A 167 -19.14 7.86 0.83
N LYS A 168 -19.65 6.77 0.27
CA LYS A 168 -19.20 6.15 -0.99
C LYS A 168 -17.78 5.62 -0.94
N GLY A 169 -17.30 5.21 0.24
CA GLY A 169 -16.07 4.46 0.41
C GLY A 169 -16.22 3.01 -0.07
N GLU A 170 -15.10 2.36 -0.37
CA GLU A 170 -15.09 0.98 -0.88
C GLU A 170 -15.46 -0.04 0.20
N GLY A 171 -14.97 0.15 1.40
CA GLY A 171 -15.16 -0.77 2.52
C GLY A 171 -14.14 -0.54 3.63
N VAL A 172 -13.88 -1.57 4.41
CA VAL A 172 -13.06 -1.51 5.62
C VAL A 172 -11.99 -2.61 5.58
N VAL A 173 -10.79 -2.26 6.04
CA VAL A 173 -9.69 -3.19 6.28
C VAL A 173 -9.63 -3.52 7.76
N LEU A 174 -9.50 -4.81 8.07
CA LEU A 174 -9.35 -5.33 9.43
C LEU A 174 -7.93 -5.86 9.61
N ARG A 175 -7.29 -5.50 10.73
CA ARG A 175 -5.94 -5.97 11.05
C ARG A 175 -5.79 -6.32 12.53
N ASN A 176 -5.06 -7.41 12.78
CA ASN A 176 -4.53 -7.70 14.10
C ASN A 176 -3.29 -6.81 14.34
N PRO A 177 -3.34 -5.84 15.27
CA PRO A 177 -2.23 -4.92 15.50
C PRO A 177 -0.98 -5.61 16.06
N ASN A 178 -1.12 -6.79 16.64
CA ASN A 178 0.00 -7.56 17.21
C ASN A 178 0.68 -8.46 16.15
N ALA A 179 0.08 -8.62 14.96
CA ALA A 179 0.69 -9.36 13.89
C ALA A 179 1.82 -8.56 13.22
N PRO A 180 2.91 -9.23 12.79
CA PRO A 180 3.96 -8.58 12.02
C PRO A 180 3.44 -8.18 10.63
N TYR A 181 4.22 -7.35 9.93
CA TYR A 181 3.99 -7.13 8.50
C TYR A 181 4.29 -8.43 7.75
N GLU A 182 3.28 -9.00 7.13
CA GLU A 182 3.40 -10.25 6.37
C GLU A 182 3.54 -9.96 4.87
N ARG A 183 4.58 -10.51 4.24
CA ARG A 183 4.84 -10.35 2.79
C ARG A 183 4.10 -11.39 1.95
N LYS A 184 2.83 -11.62 2.29
CA LYS A 184 1.93 -12.58 1.64
C LYS A 184 0.48 -12.17 1.89
N ARG A 185 -0.46 -12.88 1.29
CA ARG A 185 -1.88 -12.70 1.59
C ARG A 185 -2.16 -13.13 3.04
N SER A 186 -2.72 -12.25 3.80
CA SER A 186 -3.08 -12.46 5.22
C SER A 186 -4.58 -12.74 5.38
#